data_01393e9cc285e4d560905138469fd76e
#
_entry.id   01393e9cc285e4d560905138469fd76e
#
_cell.length_a   1.000
_cell.length_b   1.000
_cell.length_c   1.000
_cell.angle_alpha   90.00
_cell.angle_beta   90.00
_cell.angle_gamma   90.00
#
_symmetry.space_group_name_H-M   'P 1'
#
loop_
_entity.id
_entity.type
_entity.pdbx_description
1 polymer ?
#
loop_
_entity_poly.entity_id
_entity_poly.type
_entity_poly.pdbx_seq_one_letter_code
_entity_poly.pdbx_strand_id
1 'polypeptide(L)'
;MNYPLFIARKIYNGGDKTRKVSKPAITIATIGVAIGLAVMIVSVCVVLGFKHTIRDKMVGFGSHITVANFLTLQGSEQYPIAVNDSLIKELKTVPGIKHVQRYAYTQGILKTDNDFLGVMLKGVGPDFDSTFIHNNMVEGSLPHFSATENQQKLVISKTIADKLNLKVGQRLFAYFINDQGVRTRKFTIAGIYETNMKQFDSQICFTDLYTANKLNGWEADQCSGVELLVNDFSQLNNITLRVLNKVKNTTDHYGETYSAENIIDQNPQIFSWLDLMDLNVWIILALMVAVAGVTMISGLLIIILERTQMIGILKALGSRNRQIRHIFLWFATFIIGRGLLIGNLIGFGIIFLQKWTGLIKLDPQTYYVSTVPVEVNLPLIIALNLATLLVCVAVLIAPSYLISRIHPAKSMHYE
;
A
#
# COMPACT_ATOMS: atom_id res chain seq x y z
N MET A 1 6.52 37.63 -29.09
CA MET A 1 7.63 36.88 -28.49
C MET A 1 7.85 37.39 -27.06
N ASN A 2 7.76 36.54 -26.03
CA ASN A 2 7.99 36.98 -24.63
C ASN A 2 9.49 37.24 -24.45
N TYR A 3 9.89 38.55 -24.40
CA TYR A 3 11.26 39.01 -24.22
C TYR A 3 12.01 38.27 -23.07
N PRO A 4 11.43 38.13 -21.84
CA PRO A 4 12.09 37.40 -20.76
C PRO A 4 12.41 35.94 -21.09
N LEU A 5 11.47 35.24 -21.74
CA LEU A 5 11.66 33.83 -22.14
C LEU A 5 12.78 33.65 -23.18
N PHE A 6 12.84 34.56 -24.16
CA PHE A 6 13.86 34.54 -25.19
C PHE A 6 15.27 34.68 -24.61
N ILE A 7 15.44 35.67 -23.71
CA ILE A 7 16.75 35.90 -23.04
C ILE A 7 17.10 34.71 -22.13
N ALA A 8 16.14 34.22 -21.33
CA ALA A 8 16.37 33.06 -20.47
C ALA A 8 16.86 31.83 -21.27
N ARG A 9 16.24 31.55 -22.42
CA ARG A 9 16.62 30.44 -23.30
C ARG A 9 18.03 30.66 -23.90
N LYS A 10 18.37 31.90 -24.27
CA LYS A 10 19.68 32.23 -24.80
C LYS A 10 20.77 32.10 -23.74
N ILE A 11 20.50 32.50 -22.51
CA ILE A 11 21.43 32.31 -21.39
C ILE A 11 21.63 30.83 -21.08
N TYR A 12 20.55 30.05 -21.13
CA TYR A 12 20.60 28.61 -20.86
C TYR A 12 21.39 27.84 -21.93
N ASN A 13 21.17 28.13 -23.21
CA ASN A 13 21.80 27.43 -24.34
C ASN A 13 23.15 28.06 -24.75
N GLY A 14 23.38 29.35 -24.46
CA GLY A 14 24.55 30.11 -24.85
C GLY A 14 25.66 30.07 -23.80
N GLY A 15 26.10 28.89 -23.41
CA GLY A 15 27.22 28.71 -22.51
C GLY A 15 28.48 29.36 -23.10
N ASP A 16 28.80 30.57 -22.65
CA ASP A 16 30.04 31.29 -22.99
C ASP A 16 31.23 30.39 -22.64
N LYS A 17 32.01 30.01 -23.64
CA LYS A 17 33.15 29.08 -23.50
C LYS A 17 34.25 29.64 -22.57
N THR A 18 34.14 30.89 -22.16
CA THR A 18 35.15 31.63 -21.43
C THR A 18 34.96 31.69 -19.89
N ARG A 19 33.77 31.36 -19.36
CA ARG A 19 33.51 31.41 -17.90
C ARG A 19 33.09 30.05 -17.33
N LYS A 20 34.05 29.37 -16.66
CA LYS A 20 33.90 28.02 -16.09
C LYS A 20 33.06 27.91 -14.81
N VAL A 21 32.62 29.04 -14.20
CA VAL A 21 32.08 29.07 -12.83
C VAL A 21 30.56 28.76 -12.77
N SER A 22 29.75 29.19 -13.74
CA SER A 22 28.30 28.97 -13.69
C SER A 22 27.85 27.51 -13.94
N LYS A 23 28.67 26.73 -14.63
CA LYS A 23 28.33 25.31 -14.90
C LYS A 23 28.19 24.46 -13.61
N PRO A 24 29.14 24.54 -12.63
CA PRO A 24 28.99 23.80 -11.37
C PRO A 24 27.73 24.15 -10.59
N ALA A 25 27.38 25.44 -10.47
CA ALA A 25 26.21 25.89 -9.75
C ALA A 25 24.90 25.35 -10.36
N ILE A 26 24.79 25.43 -11.68
CA ILE A 26 23.63 24.85 -12.43
C ILE A 26 23.58 23.33 -12.24
N THR A 27 24.70 22.64 -12.30
CA THR A 27 24.79 21.19 -12.15
C THR A 27 24.38 20.78 -10.73
N ILE A 28 24.89 21.44 -9.69
CA ILE A 28 24.54 21.16 -8.29
C ILE A 28 23.04 21.38 -8.07
N ALA A 29 22.48 22.49 -8.56
CA ALA A 29 21.06 22.77 -8.46
C ALA A 29 20.20 21.70 -9.18
N THR A 30 20.61 21.30 -10.40
CA THR A 30 19.94 20.25 -11.17
C THR A 30 19.98 18.90 -10.45
N ILE A 31 21.15 18.52 -9.92
CA ILE A 31 21.33 17.26 -9.16
C ILE A 31 20.49 17.28 -7.89
N GLY A 32 20.47 18.40 -7.14
CA GLY A 32 19.68 18.52 -5.93
C GLY A 32 18.18 18.27 -6.17
N VAL A 33 17.62 18.90 -7.22
CA VAL A 33 16.22 18.69 -7.62
C VAL A 33 16.02 17.25 -8.10
N ALA A 34 16.94 16.69 -8.88
CA ALA A 34 16.84 15.34 -9.42
C ALA A 34 16.85 14.28 -8.30
N ILE A 35 17.78 14.36 -7.35
CA ILE A 35 17.83 13.45 -6.21
C ILE A 35 16.60 13.62 -5.33
N GLY A 36 16.20 14.86 -5.03
CA GLY A 36 15.01 15.12 -4.24
C GLY A 36 13.76 14.47 -4.84
N LEU A 37 13.53 14.67 -6.14
CA LEU A 37 12.39 14.06 -6.83
C LEU A 37 12.50 12.52 -6.90
N ALA A 38 13.69 11.98 -7.18
CA ALA A 38 13.87 10.53 -7.23
C ALA A 38 13.54 9.88 -5.89
N VAL A 39 14.01 10.45 -4.77
CA VAL A 39 13.68 9.97 -3.41
C VAL A 39 12.18 10.07 -3.14
N MET A 40 11.54 11.18 -3.51
CA MET A 40 10.09 11.35 -3.34
C MET A 40 9.29 10.29 -4.11
N ILE A 41 9.65 10.03 -5.38
CA ILE A 41 9.00 9.01 -6.22
C ILE A 41 9.16 7.63 -5.59
N VAL A 42 10.40 7.26 -5.22
CA VAL A 42 10.68 5.94 -4.61
C VAL A 42 9.90 5.77 -3.31
N SER A 43 9.92 6.77 -2.40
CA SER A 43 9.22 6.71 -1.13
C SER A 43 7.71 6.50 -1.30
N VAL A 44 7.09 7.26 -2.20
CA VAL A 44 5.64 7.14 -2.49
C VAL A 44 5.32 5.77 -3.07
N CYS A 45 6.07 5.30 -4.07
CA CYS A 45 5.83 4.01 -4.72
C CYS A 45 6.03 2.81 -3.77
N VAL A 46 7.00 2.89 -2.87
CA VAL A 46 7.25 1.87 -1.85
C VAL A 46 6.08 1.83 -0.85
N VAL A 47 5.66 2.97 -0.31
CA VAL A 47 4.58 2.98 0.69
C VAL A 47 3.25 2.54 0.09
N LEU A 48 2.92 2.97 -1.13
CA LEU A 48 1.72 2.47 -1.83
C LEU A 48 1.79 0.96 -2.03
N GLY A 49 2.94 0.45 -2.49
CA GLY A 49 3.17 -0.98 -2.66
C GLY A 49 2.98 -1.77 -1.36
N PHE A 50 3.52 -1.28 -0.24
CA PHE A 50 3.32 -1.89 1.07
C PHE A 50 1.85 -1.89 1.49
N LYS A 51 1.18 -0.75 1.42
CA LYS A 51 -0.23 -0.62 1.83
C LYS A 51 -1.13 -1.56 1.05
N HIS A 52 -0.99 -1.61 -0.27
CA HIS A 52 -1.80 -2.48 -1.12
C HIS A 52 -1.48 -3.95 -0.87
N THR A 53 -0.19 -4.32 -0.84
CA THR A 53 0.21 -5.72 -0.64
C THR A 53 -0.26 -6.28 0.71
N ILE A 54 -0.09 -5.52 1.80
CA ILE A 54 -0.50 -5.98 3.13
C ILE A 54 -2.02 -6.02 3.24
N ARG A 55 -2.73 -5.00 2.75
CA ARG A 55 -4.18 -4.98 2.71
C ARG A 55 -4.73 -6.19 1.93
N ASP A 56 -4.20 -6.45 0.74
CA ASP A 56 -4.67 -7.54 -0.11
C ASP A 56 -4.44 -8.92 0.52
N LYS A 57 -3.33 -9.08 1.25
CA LYS A 57 -3.07 -10.29 2.05
C LYS A 57 -4.05 -10.43 3.21
N MET A 58 -4.33 -9.35 3.94
CA MET A 58 -5.30 -9.34 5.04
C MET A 58 -6.70 -9.73 4.55
N VAL A 59 -7.14 -9.11 3.45
CA VAL A 59 -8.42 -9.44 2.80
C VAL A 59 -8.45 -10.86 2.28
N GLY A 60 -7.32 -11.39 1.80
CA GLY A 60 -7.22 -12.74 1.27
C GLY A 60 -7.43 -13.85 2.32
N PHE A 61 -7.08 -13.60 3.57
CA PHE A 61 -7.38 -14.53 4.68
C PHE A 61 -8.79 -14.40 5.23
N GLY A 62 -9.30 -13.18 5.27
CA GLY A 62 -10.63 -12.86 5.75
C GLY A 62 -11.48 -12.27 4.63
N SER A 63 -11.93 -11.05 4.86
CA SER A 63 -12.70 -10.28 3.88
C SER A 63 -12.58 -8.79 4.20
N HIS A 64 -13.25 -7.97 3.42
CA HIS A 64 -13.35 -6.55 3.72
C HIS A 64 -14.31 -6.26 4.88
N ILE A 65 -15.45 -6.98 4.92
CA ILE A 65 -16.48 -6.84 5.95
C ILE A 65 -16.91 -8.24 6.36
N THR A 66 -17.05 -8.45 7.66
CA THR A 66 -17.54 -9.69 8.25
C THR A 66 -18.89 -9.43 8.91
N VAL A 67 -19.88 -10.24 8.58
CA VAL A 67 -21.16 -10.32 9.29
C VAL A 67 -21.14 -11.57 10.12
N ALA A 68 -21.27 -11.44 11.44
CA ALA A 68 -21.23 -12.55 12.38
C ALA A 68 -22.17 -12.30 13.56
N ASN A 69 -22.17 -13.22 14.52
CA ASN A 69 -22.89 -13.04 15.77
C ASN A 69 -22.31 -11.82 16.51
N PHE A 70 -23.18 -11.00 17.09
CA PHE A 70 -22.80 -9.83 17.87
C PHE A 70 -21.83 -10.18 19.01
N LEU A 71 -22.04 -11.30 19.71
CA LEU A 71 -21.18 -11.75 20.78
C LEU A 71 -19.80 -12.23 20.28
N THR A 72 -19.76 -12.87 19.11
CA THR A 72 -18.49 -13.27 18.48
C THR A 72 -17.61 -12.09 18.15
N LEU A 73 -18.18 -10.99 17.64
CA LEU A 73 -17.41 -9.79 17.32
C LEU A 73 -16.91 -9.02 18.54
N GLN A 74 -17.53 -9.21 19.71
CA GLN A 74 -17.12 -8.56 20.94
C GLN A 74 -16.23 -9.43 21.85
N GLY A 75 -16.19 -10.75 21.59
CA GLY A 75 -15.49 -11.72 22.43
C GLY A 75 -14.49 -12.56 21.66
N SER A 76 -13.96 -13.57 22.33
CA SER A 76 -13.06 -14.57 21.75
C SER A 76 -13.76 -15.90 21.42
N GLU A 77 -15.00 -16.07 21.85
CA GLU A 77 -15.79 -17.27 21.60
C GLU A 77 -16.55 -17.18 20.26
N GLN A 78 -16.72 -18.34 19.62
CA GLN A 78 -17.41 -18.44 18.34
C GLN A 78 -18.85 -18.87 18.57
N TYR A 79 -19.77 -17.95 18.34
CA TYR A 79 -21.21 -18.22 18.35
C TYR A 79 -21.71 -18.33 16.91
N PRO A 80 -22.54 -19.35 16.59
CA PRO A 80 -23.07 -19.51 15.25
C PRO A 80 -24.12 -18.44 14.93
N ILE A 81 -24.31 -18.21 13.64
CA ILE A 81 -25.48 -17.52 13.08
C ILE A 81 -26.09 -18.36 11.98
N ALA A 82 -27.42 -18.31 11.84
CA ALA A 82 -28.08 -18.93 10.69
C ALA A 82 -27.91 -18.06 9.44
N VAL A 83 -27.38 -18.65 8.38
CA VAL A 83 -27.17 -17.96 7.10
C VAL A 83 -27.92 -18.68 6.00
N ASN A 84 -29.13 -18.21 5.74
CA ASN A 84 -29.96 -18.70 4.65
C ASN A 84 -29.63 -17.98 3.32
N ASP A 85 -30.11 -18.54 2.21
CA ASP A 85 -29.88 -17.95 0.89
C ASP A 85 -30.60 -16.59 0.70
N SER A 86 -31.62 -16.30 1.51
CA SER A 86 -32.30 -15.02 1.51
C SER A 86 -31.37 -13.92 2.03
N LEU A 87 -30.71 -14.14 3.17
CA LEU A 87 -29.73 -13.21 3.73
C LEU A 87 -28.59 -12.96 2.76
N ILE A 88 -28.05 -14.00 2.11
CA ILE A 88 -26.99 -13.86 1.11
C ILE A 88 -27.44 -13.00 -0.08
N LYS A 89 -28.65 -13.27 -0.60
CA LYS A 89 -29.23 -12.46 -1.69
C LYS A 89 -29.40 -11.02 -1.26
N GLU A 90 -29.88 -10.81 -0.05
CA GLU A 90 -30.08 -9.48 0.52
C GLU A 90 -28.77 -8.71 0.70
N LEU A 91 -27.73 -9.33 1.21
CA LEU A 91 -26.39 -8.74 1.32
C LEU A 91 -25.79 -8.40 -0.04
N LYS A 92 -25.99 -9.24 -1.05
CA LYS A 92 -25.54 -8.98 -2.44
C LYS A 92 -26.21 -7.74 -3.07
N THR A 93 -27.40 -7.34 -2.61
CA THR A 93 -28.06 -6.11 -3.12
C THR A 93 -27.46 -4.82 -2.58
N VAL A 94 -26.61 -4.87 -1.56
CA VAL A 94 -25.97 -3.66 -0.99
C VAL A 94 -24.99 -3.08 -2.01
N PRO A 95 -25.14 -1.80 -2.41
CA PRO A 95 -24.26 -1.20 -3.39
C PRO A 95 -22.80 -1.18 -2.91
N GLY A 96 -21.88 -1.64 -3.78
CA GLY A 96 -20.45 -1.70 -3.50
C GLY A 96 -19.96 -3.09 -3.08
N ILE A 97 -20.83 -4.07 -2.84
CA ILE A 97 -20.44 -5.45 -2.57
C ILE A 97 -20.14 -6.17 -3.88
N LYS A 98 -18.98 -6.82 -3.94
CA LYS A 98 -18.49 -7.61 -5.06
C LYS A 98 -18.85 -9.08 -4.92
N HIS A 99 -18.64 -9.63 -3.73
CA HIS A 99 -18.79 -11.06 -3.47
C HIS A 99 -19.23 -11.30 -2.02
N VAL A 100 -19.95 -12.39 -1.80
CA VAL A 100 -20.47 -12.80 -0.49
C VAL A 100 -20.25 -14.30 -0.35
N GLN A 101 -19.59 -14.72 0.74
CA GLN A 101 -19.24 -16.11 1.01
C GLN A 101 -19.44 -16.47 2.48
N ARG A 102 -19.79 -17.74 2.76
CA ARG A 102 -19.93 -18.29 4.11
C ARG A 102 -18.59 -18.81 4.62
N TYR A 103 -18.40 -18.76 5.95
CA TYR A 103 -17.25 -19.38 6.59
C TYR A 103 -17.62 -19.92 7.98
N ALA A 104 -16.85 -20.90 8.45
CA ALA A 104 -16.93 -21.39 9.81
C ALA A 104 -15.54 -21.58 10.38
N TYR A 105 -15.29 -21.04 11.57
CA TYR A 105 -14.06 -21.29 12.31
C TYR A 105 -14.24 -22.40 13.34
N THR A 106 -13.23 -23.25 13.46
CA THR A 106 -13.16 -24.33 14.46
C THR A 106 -11.75 -24.39 15.02
N GLN A 107 -11.62 -24.30 16.33
CA GLN A 107 -10.32 -24.48 17.00
C GLN A 107 -10.02 -25.95 17.18
N GLY A 108 -8.78 -26.34 16.91
CA GLY A 108 -8.35 -27.72 17.03
C GLY A 108 -6.84 -27.86 17.26
N ILE A 109 -6.42 -29.07 17.55
CA ILE A 109 -5.03 -29.44 17.77
C ILE A 109 -4.65 -30.47 16.69
N LEU A 110 -3.73 -30.13 15.82
CA LEU A 110 -3.11 -31.09 14.90
C LEU A 110 -2.07 -31.88 15.68
N LYS A 111 -2.09 -33.18 15.59
CA LYS A 111 -1.15 -34.07 16.27
C LYS A 111 -0.48 -35.02 15.28
N THR A 112 0.83 -35.07 15.37
CA THR A 112 1.70 -36.10 14.76
C THR A 112 2.23 -37.02 15.83
N ASP A 113 3.00 -38.00 15.46
CA ASP A 113 3.62 -38.96 16.42
C ASP A 113 4.59 -38.24 17.38
N ASN A 114 5.23 -37.15 16.94
CA ASN A 114 6.31 -36.48 17.64
C ASN A 114 5.93 -35.09 18.19
N ASP A 115 4.91 -34.46 17.65
CA ASP A 115 4.61 -33.06 17.98
C ASP A 115 3.10 -32.72 17.87
N PHE A 116 2.70 -31.59 18.44
CA PHE A 116 1.33 -31.08 18.33
C PHE A 116 1.30 -29.58 18.17
N LEU A 117 0.27 -29.06 17.50
CA LEU A 117 0.10 -27.63 17.25
C LEU A 117 -1.38 -27.25 17.30
N GLY A 118 -1.67 -26.20 18.09
CA GLY A 118 -3.00 -25.57 18.08
C GLY A 118 -3.21 -24.80 16.78
N VAL A 119 -4.33 -25.03 16.13
CA VAL A 119 -4.69 -24.40 14.84
C VAL A 119 -6.14 -23.96 14.83
N MET A 120 -6.45 -23.04 13.94
CA MET A 120 -7.82 -22.65 13.61
C MET A 120 -8.13 -23.17 12.20
N LEU A 121 -9.12 -24.04 12.09
CA LEU A 121 -9.65 -24.48 10.82
C LEU A 121 -10.66 -23.47 10.31
N LYS A 122 -10.44 -22.94 9.12
CA LYS A 122 -11.41 -22.14 8.37
C LYS A 122 -12.13 -23.05 7.39
N GLY A 123 -13.36 -23.43 7.71
CA GLY A 123 -14.26 -24.15 6.83
C GLY A 123 -14.86 -23.19 5.82
N VAL A 124 -14.73 -23.54 4.53
CA VAL A 124 -15.20 -22.72 3.41
C VAL A 124 -16.05 -23.56 2.46
N GLY A 125 -17.02 -22.92 1.83
CA GLY A 125 -17.95 -23.55 0.90
C GLY A 125 -17.56 -23.40 -0.57
N PRO A 126 -18.41 -23.86 -1.49
CA PRO A 126 -18.19 -23.69 -2.92
C PRO A 126 -18.25 -22.24 -3.39
N ASP A 127 -18.78 -21.34 -2.56
CA ASP A 127 -18.88 -19.90 -2.77
C ASP A 127 -17.58 -19.14 -2.40
N PHE A 128 -16.57 -19.84 -1.86
CA PHE A 128 -15.31 -19.24 -1.44
C PHE A 128 -14.48 -18.72 -2.60
N ASP A 129 -14.03 -17.45 -2.53
CA ASP A 129 -13.04 -16.90 -3.47
C ASP A 129 -11.64 -17.44 -3.15
N SER A 130 -11.30 -18.52 -3.82
CA SER A 130 -10.04 -19.23 -3.63
C SER A 130 -8.83 -18.57 -4.29
N THR A 131 -9.00 -17.46 -5.01
CA THR A 131 -7.95 -16.82 -5.83
C THR A 131 -6.71 -16.51 -5.02
N PHE A 132 -6.87 -15.94 -3.82
CA PHE A 132 -5.74 -15.59 -2.97
C PHE A 132 -4.94 -16.81 -2.53
N ILE A 133 -5.60 -17.84 -2.01
CA ILE A 133 -4.93 -19.05 -1.54
C ILE A 133 -4.33 -19.81 -2.72
N HIS A 134 -5.04 -19.89 -3.85
CA HIS A 134 -4.54 -20.53 -5.07
C HIS A 134 -3.23 -19.91 -5.56
N ASN A 135 -3.13 -18.58 -5.56
CA ASN A 135 -1.94 -17.84 -5.99
C ASN A 135 -0.74 -17.99 -5.01
N ASN A 136 -1.02 -18.42 -3.78
CA ASN A 136 0.01 -18.63 -2.76
C ASN A 136 0.26 -20.12 -2.46
N MET A 137 -0.22 -21.04 -3.30
CA MET A 137 0.08 -22.48 -3.17
C MET A 137 1.53 -22.77 -3.51
N VAL A 138 2.19 -23.56 -2.65
CA VAL A 138 3.58 -24.01 -2.84
C VAL A 138 3.62 -25.45 -3.33
N GLU A 139 2.80 -26.33 -2.73
CA GLU A 139 2.72 -27.75 -3.07
C GLU A 139 1.28 -28.25 -3.06
N GLY A 140 0.97 -29.23 -3.90
CA GLY A 140 -0.36 -29.84 -3.98
C GLY A 140 -1.37 -28.95 -4.73
N SER A 141 -2.65 -29.10 -4.38
CA SER A 141 -3.73 -28.35 -5.01
C SER A 141 -4.85 -28.05 -4.01
N LEU A 142 -5.61 -26.98 -4.27
CA LEU A 142 -6.83 -26.71 -3.51
C LEU A 142 -7.90 -27.75 -3.83
N PRO A 143 -8.50 -28.38 -2.81
CA PRO A 143 -9.64 -29.25 -3.01
C PRO A 143 -10.88 -28.45 -3.39
N HIS A 144 -11.85 -29.09 -4.02
CA HIS A 144 -13.20 -28.50 -4.12
C HIS A 144 -13.86 -28.55 -2.74
N PHE A 145 -14.04 -27.37 -2.15
CA PHE A 145 -14.69 -27.26 -0.85
C PHE A 145 -16.18 -27.50 -0.97
N SER A 146 -16.74 -28.27 -0.04
CA SER A 146 -18.16 -28.66 -0.04
C SER A 146 -18.89 -28.07 1.18
N ALA A 147 -20.15 -27.73 1.00
CA ALA A 147 -21.04 -27.36 2.09
C ALA A 147 -21.89 -28.56 2.59
N THR A 148 -21.88 -29.68 1.86
CA THR A 148 -22.78 -30.83 2.09
C THR A 148 -22.05 -32.14 2.38
N GLU A 149 -20.76 -32.25 1.99
CA GLU A 149 -20.01 -33.49 2.09
C GLU A 149 -18.69 -33.30 2.84
N ASN A 150 -18.33 -34.30 3.64
CA ASN A 150 -17.05 -34.33 4.34
C ASN A 150 -15.96 -34.94 3.43
N GLN A 151 -15.06 -34.12 2.94
CA GLN A 151 -13.96 -34.57 2.09
C GLN A 151 -12.70 -34.98 2.89
N GLN A 152 -12.64 -34.69 4.19
CA GLN A 152 -11.49 -34.94 5.07
C GLN A 152 -10.15 -34.42 4.51
N LYS A 153 -10.19 -33.34 3.73
CA LYS A 153 -9.03 -32.69 3.15
C LYS A 153 -8.68 -31.45 3.93
N LEU A 154 -7.39 -31.22 4.09
CA LEU A 154 -6.86 -30.07 4.79
C LEU A 154 -5.80 -29.38 3.93
N VAL A 155 -5.88 -28.05 3.83
CA VAL A 155 -4.84 -27.22 3.25
C VAL A 155 -4.17 -26.49 4.41
N ILE A 156 -2.86 -26.67 4.55
CA ILE A 156 -2.07 -26.11 5.65
C ILE A 156 -1.05 -25.12 5.13
N SER A 157 -0.56 -24.27 5.99
CA SER A 157 0.56 -23.39 5.62
C SER A 157 1.88 -24.14 5.65
N LYS A 158 2.87 -23.61 4.95
CA LYS A 158 4.26 -24.11 5.00
C LYS A 158 4.84 -24.00 6.41
N THR A 159 4.50 -22.94 7.15
CA THR A 159 4.92 -22.79 8.56
C THR A 159 4.43 -23.95 9.43
N ILE A 160 3.18 -24.39 9.24
CA ILE A 160 2.60 -25.53 9.96
C ILE A 160 3.23 -26.85 9.46
N ALA A 161 3.40 -26.99 8.13
CA ALA A 161 4.01 -28.15 7.52
C ALA A 161 5.45 -28.37 8.03
N ASP A 162 6.25 -27.33 8.07
CA ASP A 162 7.65 -27.37 8.54
C ASP A 162 7.72 -27.72 10.04
N LYS A 163 6.86 -27.10 10.89
CA LYS A 163 6.82 -27.38 12.32
C LYS A 163 6.45 -28.83 12.66
N LEU A 164 5.48 -29.38 11.95
CA LEU A 164 4.97 -30.73 12.19
C LEU A 164 5.60 -31.77 11.27
N ASN A 165 6.57 -31.38 10.42
CA ASN A 165 7.24 -32.22 9.42
C ASN A 165 6.24 -32.98 8.53
N LEU A 166 5.26 -32.26 7.98
CA LEU A 166 4.16 -32.78 7.19
C LEU A 166 4.38 -32.54 5.68
N LYS A 167 3.90 -33.49 4.86
CA LYS A 167 3.94 -33.40 3.39
C LYS A 167 2.56 -33.61 2.78
N VAL A 168 2.37 -33.13 1.55
CA VAL A 168 1.14 -33.37 0.78
C VAL A 168 0.88 -34.87 0.64
N GLY A 169 -0.37 -35.27 0.80
CA GLY A 169 -0.83 -36.65 0.78
C GLY A 169 -0.72 -37.39 2.12
N GLN A 170 -0.02 -36.87 3.10
CA GLN A 170 0.05 -37.47 4.44
C GLN A 170 -1.28 -37.33 5.18
N ARG A 171 -1.52 -38.26 6.09
CA ARG A 171 -2.68 -38.28 6.97
C ARG A 171 -2.26 -37.92 8.38
N LEU A 172 -3.07 -37.10 9.05
CA LEU A 172 -2.88 -36.71 10.45
C LEU A 172 -4.20 -36.73 11.21
N PHE A 173 -4.10 -36.80 12.53
CA PHE A 173 -5.22 -36.68 13.43
C PHE A 173 -5.33 -35.25 13.94
N ALA A 174 -6.56 -34.74 13.95
CA ALA A 174 -6.90 -33.47 14.59
C ALA A 174 -7.89 -33.69 15.71
N TYR A 175 -7.66 -33.04 16.83
CA TYR A 175 -8.46 -33.13 18.05
C TYR A 175 -9.20 -31.81 18.25
N PHE A 176 -10.50 -31.91 18.47
CA PHE A 176 -11.38 -30.77 18.68
C PHE A 176 -12.05 -30.94 20.05
N ILE A 177 -11.97 -29.93 20.87
CA ILE A 177 -12.54 -29.92 22.21
C ILE A 177 -13.73 -28.95 22.18
N ASN A 178 -14.91 -29.47 22.41
CA ASN A 178 -16.12 -28.68 22.54
C ASN A 178 -16.94 -29.17 23.76
N ASP A 179 -18.05 -28.52 24.04
CA ASP A 179 -18.93 -28.87 25.19
C ASP A 179 -19.44 -30.30 25.19
N GLN A 180 -19.42 -30.97 24.02
CA GLN A 180 -19.82 -32.37 23.86
C GLN A 180 -18.65 -33.37 24.02
N GLY A 181 -17.45 -32.87 24.38
CA GLY A 181 -16.24 -33.65 24.63
C GLY A 181 -15.19 -33.53 23.53
N VAL A 182 -14.26 -34.51 23.48
CA VAL A 182 -13.16 -34.52 22.52
C VAL A 182 -13.59 -35.28 21.26
N ARG A 183 -13.60 -34.59 20.14
CA ARG A 183 -13.84 -35.19 18.81
C ARG A 183 -12.52 -35.35 18.05
N THR A 184 -12.24 -36.54 17.58
CA THR A 184 -11.06 -36.83 16.76
C THR A 184 -11.46 -37.00 15.29
N ARG A 185 -10.72 -36.38 14.39
CA ARG A 185 -10.90 -36.54 12.94
C ARG A 185 -9.56 -36.78 12.27
N LYS A 186 -9.62 -37.59 11.24
CA LYS A 186 -8.48 -37.89 10.37
C LYS A 186 -8.55 -37.03 9.12
N PHE A 187 -7.52 -36.28 8.83
CA PHE A 187 -7.41 -35.44 7.64
C PHE A 187 -6.29 -35.91 6.74
N THR A 188 -6.44 -35.67 5.44
CA THR A 188 -5.37 -35.81 4.44
C THR A 188 -4.95 -34.44 3.96
N ILE A 189 -3.65 -34.14 3.94
CA ILE A 189 -3.11 -32.88 3.46
C ILE A 189 -3.24 -32.85 1.94
N ALA A 190 -4.08 -31.93 1.43
CA ALA A 190 -4.33 -31.73 0.00
C ALA A 190 -3.34 -30.74 -0.63
N GLY A 191 -2.88 -29.77 0.15
CA GLY A 191 -1.95 -28.76 -0.32
C GLY A 191 -1.30 -27.96 0.79
N ILE A 192 -0.22 -27.27 0.43
CA ILE A 192 0.56 -26.41 1.29
C ILE A 192 0.63 -25.02 0.66
N TYR A 193 0.28 -23.98 1.42
CA TYR A 193 0.34 -22.58 0.99
C TYR A 193 1.36 -21.79 1.81
N GLU A 194 1.85 -20.66 1.27
CA GLU A 194 2.77 -19.75 1.94
C GLU A 194 2.43 -18.29 1.57
N THR A 195 2.00 -17.50 2.55
CA THR A 195 1.64 -16.09 2.30
C THR A 195 2.65 -15.10 2.88
N ASN A 196 3.59 -15.59 3.69
CA ASN A 196 4.51 -14.79 4.49
C ASN A 196 3.82 -13.90 5.54
N MET A 197 2.58 -14.18 5.91
CA MET A 197 1.90 -13.56 7.05
C MET A 197 1.95 -14.51 8.25
N LYS A 198 3.02 -14.41 9.04
CA LYS A 198 3.29 -15.32 10.16
C LYS A 198 2.11 -15.48 11.11
N GLN A 199 1.38 -14.41 11.38
CA GLN A 199 0.23 -14.43 12.28
C GLN A 199 -0.86 -15.40 11.80
N PHE A 200 -1.12 -15.45 10.49
CA PHE A 200 -2.11 -16.33 9.89
C PHE A 200 -1.49 -17.68 9.50
N ASP A 201 -0.31 -17.66 8.88
CA ASP A 201 0.40 -18.89 8.44
C ASP A 201 0.75 -19.83 9.62
N SER A 202 0.85 -19.31 10.87
CA SER A 202 1.12 -20.16 12.03
C SER A 202 -0.10 -20.86 12.61
N GLN A 203 -1.31 -20.46 12.22
CA GLN A 203 -2.55 -20.88 12.88
C GLN A 203 -3.65 -21.34 11.92
N ILE A 204 -3.79 -20.78 10.73
CA ILE A 204 -4.94 -21.03 9.86
C ILE A 204 -4.69 -22.24 8.97
N CYS A 205 -5.69 -23.13 8.92
CA CYS A 205 -5.79 -24.22 7.97
C CYS A 205 -7.16 -24.16 7.28
N PHE A 206 -7.24 -24.53 6.01
CA PHE A 206 -8.50 -24.54 5.26
C PHE A 206 -9.06 -25.94 5.12
N THR A 207 -10.37 -26.07 5.31
CA THR A 207 -11.14 -27.31 5.13
C THR A 207 -12.51 -27.00 4.54
N ASP A 208 -13.35 -28.00 4.32
CA ASP A 208 -14.71 -27.78 3.85
C ASP A 208 -15.63 -27.26 4.98
N LEU A 209 -16.62 -26.45 4.59
CA LEU A 209 -17.61 -25.84 5.49
C LEU A 209 -18.40 -26.88 6.27
N TYR A 210 -18.79 -27.97 5.60
CA TYR A 210 -19.52 -29.06 6.21
C TYR A 210 -18.75 -29.68 7.38
N THR A 211 -17.45 -29.93 7.19
CA THR A 211 -16.61 -30.49 8.23
C THR A 211 -16.49 -29.55 9.44
N ALA A 212 -16.26 -28.27 9.21
CA ALA A 212 -16.18 -27.27 10.29
C ALA A 212 -17.47 -27.19 11.10
N ASN A 213 -18.62 -27.11 10.43
CA ASN A 213 -19.93 -27.07 11.10
C ASN A 213 -20.18 -28.35 11.93
N LYS A 214 -19.88 -29.52 11.38
CA LYS A 214 -20.03 -30.78 12.12
C LYS A 214 -19.10 -30.90 13.33
N LEU A 215 -17.90 -30.32 13.23
CA LEU A 215 -16.95 -30.29 14.35
C LEU A 215 -17.47 -29.40 15.48
N ASN A 216 -18.04 -28.25 15.16
CA ASN A 216 -18.65 -27.35 16.11
C ASN A 216 -20.00 -27.87 16.68
N GLY A 217 -20.59 -28.88 16.04
CA GLY A 217 -21.91 -29.39 16.43
C GLY A 217 -23.07 -28.50 15.96
N TRP A 218 -22.83 -27.69 14.91
CA TRP A 218 -23.81 -26.76 14.36
C TRP A 218 -24.69 -27.41 13.31
N GLU A 219 -25.87 -26.84 13.11
CA GLU A 219 -26.80 -27.25 12.07
C GLU A 219 -26.30 -26.85 10.66
N ALA A 220 -26.94 -27.38 9.64
CA ALA A 220 -26.48 -27.21 8.25
C ALA A 220 -26.60 -25.74 7.74
N ASP A 221 -27.50 -24.98 8.30
CA ASP A 221 -27.75 -23.58 7.96
C ASP A 221 -26.96 -22.59 8.86
N GLN A 222 -26.29 -23.09 9.88
CA GLN A 222 -25.43 -22.31 10.78
C GLN A 222 -24.00 -22.21 10.23
N CYS A 223 -23.33 -21.11 10.55
CA CYS A 223 -21.91 -20.90 10.31
C CYS A 223 -21.37 -19.81 11.26
N SER A 224 -20.06 -19.59 11.28
CA SER A 224 -19.47 -18.48 12.06
C SER A 224 -19.90 -17.12 11.52
N GLY A 225 -20.12 -17.02 10.20
CA GLY A 225 -20.52 -15.77 9.59
C GLY A 225 -20.44 -15.76 8.07
N VAL A 226 -20.59 -14.55 7.56
CA VAL A 226 -20.53 -14.23 6.14
C VAL A 226 -19.43 -13.21 5.89
N GLU A 227 -18.59 -13.48 4.95
CA GLU A 227 -17.52 -12.60 4.48
C GLU A 227 -17.97 -11.86 3.21
N LEU A 228 -17.73 -10.55 3.17
CA LEU A 228 -18.11 -9.70 2.06
C LEU A 228 -16.89 -9.02 1.46
N LEU A 229 -16.71 -9.18 0.16
CA LEU A 229 -15.69 -8.45 -0.59
C LEU A 229 -16.32 -7.20 -1.21
N VAL A 230 -15.65 -6.05 -1.10
CA VAL A 230 -16.11 -4.79 -1.70
C VAL A 230 -15.34 -4.47 -2.98
N ASN A 231 -15.96 -3.67 -3.87
CA ASN A 231 -15.31 -3.23 -5.11
C ASN A 231 -14.26 -2.15 -4.87
N ASP A 232 -14.51 -1.26 -3.90
CA ASP A 232 -13.68 -0.09 -3.62
C ASP A 232 -13.43 0.04 -2.12
N PHE A 233 -12.18 -0.16 -1.74
CA PHE A 233 -11.74 -0.07 -0.35
C PHE A 233 -11.89 1.35 0.24
N SER A 234 -11.84 2.39 -0.59
CA SER A 234 -12.01 3.78 -0.13
C SER A 234 -13.40 4.04 0.47
N GLN A 235 -14.40 3.25 0.06
CA GLN A 235 -15.77 3.33 0.54
C GLN A 235 -16.10 2.31 1.65
N LEU A 236 -15.08 1.59 2.16
CA LEU A 236 -15.27 0.50 3.12
C LEU A 236 -16.18 0.89 4.29
N ASN A 237 -15.88 2.00 4.98
CA ASN A 237 -16.66 2.44 6.13
C ASN A 237 -18.13 2.73 5.79
N ASN A 238 -18.37 3.36 4.64
CA ASN A 238 -19.75 3.66 4.19
C ASN A 238 -20.52 2.38 3.84
N ILE A 239 -19.84 1.41 3.21
CA ILE A 239 -20.45 0.12 2.87
C ILE A 239 -20.71 -0.68 4.14
N THR A 240 -19.76 -0.70 5.10
CA THR A 240 -19.94 -1.35 6.41
C THR A 240 -21.15 -0.81 7.16
N LEU A 241 -21.33 0.51 7.19
CA LEU A 241 -22.51 1.13 7.81
C LEU A 241 -23.82 0.73 7.12
N ARG A 242 -23.82 0.61 5.78
CA ARG A 242 -25.00 0.12 5.04
C ARG A 242 -25.31 -1.34 5.37
N VAL A 243 -24.30 -2.19 5.43
CA VAL A 243 -24.44 -3.60 5.82
C VAL A 243 -24.94 -3.69 7.25
N LEU A 244 -24.31 -2.97 8.18
CA LEU A 244 -24.72 -2.95 9.59
C LEU A 244 -26.16 -2.50 9.76
N ASN A 245 -26.59 -1.42 9.11
CA ASN A 245 -27.97 -0.95 9.18
C ASN A 245 -28.99 -1.94 8.61
N LYS A 246 -28.55 -2.81 7.70
CA LYS A 246 -29.39 -3.82 7.09
C LYS A 246 -29.59 -5.05 7.99
N VAL A 247 -28.53 -5.44 8.74
CA VAL A 247 -28.56 -6.58 9.66
C VAL A 247 -28.87 -6.20 11.10
N LYS A 248 -28.73 -4.91 11.43
CA LYS A 248 -28.97 -4.40 12.80
C LYS A 248 -30.43 -4.64 13.22
N ASN A 249 -30.59 -5.11 14.45
CA ASN A 249 -31.87 -5.44 15.05
C ASN A 249 -32.62 -6.60 14.35
N THR A 250 -31.94 -7.37 13.51
CA THR A 250 -32.45 -8.64 13.01
C THR A 250 -31.88 -9.79 13.82
N THR A 251 -32.72 -10.74 14.13
CA THR A 251 -32.31 -12.00 14.78
C THR A 251 -32.59 -13.14 13.82
N ASP A 252 -31.78 -14.19 13.91
CA ASP A 252 -32.08 -15.42 13.20
C ASP A 252 -33.20 -16.22 13.91
N HIS A 253 -33.60 -17.35 13.34
CA HIS A 253 -34.64 -18.19 13.91
C HIS A 253 -34.19 -18.96 15.18
N TYR A 254 -32.92 -18.91 15.54
CA TYR A 254 -32.38 -19.39 16.82
C TYR A 254 -32.34 -18.29 17.90
N GLY A 255 -32.67 -17.03 17.54
CA GLY A 255 -32.64 -15.87 18.44
C GLY A 255 -31.28 -15.14 18.47
N GLU A 256 -30.34 -15.52 17.62
CA GLU A 256 -29.02 -14.91 17.56
C GLU A 256 -29.02 -13.58 16.78
N THR A 257 -28.28 -12.60 17.27
CA THR A 257 -28.26 -11.25 16.70
C THR A 257 -27.08 -11.07 15.75
N TYR A 258 -27.36 -10.56 14.55
CA TYR A 258 -26.32 -10.22 13.57
C TYR A 258 -25.65 -8.89 13.91
N SER A 259 -24.35 -8.82 13.60
CA SER A 259 -23.58 -7.58 13.57
C SER A 259 -22.62 -7.60 12.38
N ALA A 260 -22.06 -6.43 12.05
CA ALA A 260 -21.10 -6.30 10.97
C ALA A 260 -19.92 -5.45 11.40
N GLU A 261 -18.72 -5.89 11.05
CA GLU A 261 -17.48 -5.20 11.34
C GLU A 261 -16.56 -5.25 10.11
N ASN A 262 -15.78 -4.20 9.90
CA ASN A 262 -14.83 -4.18 8.81
C ASN A 262 -13.43 -4.66 9.26
N ILE A 263 -12.58 -4.96 8.28
CA ILE A 263 -11.24 -5.50 8.50
C ILE A 263 -10.31 -4.52 9.26
N ILE A 264 -10.56 -3.22 9.18
CA ILE A 264 -9.78 -2.18 9.88
C ILE A 264 -10.07 -2.28 11.38
N ASP A 265 -11.35 -2.39 11.74
CA ASP A 265 -11.81 -2.48 13.14
C ASP A 265 -11.39 -3.82 13.78
N GLN A 266 -11.36 -4.91 12.98
CA GLN A 266 -10.86 -6.22 13.42
C GLN A 266 -9.35 -6.26 13.64
N ASN A 267 -8.58 -5.45 12.90
CA ASN A 267 -7.12 -5.47 12.93
C ASN A 267 -6.52 -4.06 13.10
N PRO A 268 -6.91 -3.31 14.15
CA PRO A 268 -6.55 -1.89 14.28
C PRO A 268 -5.04 -1.66 14.37
N GLN A 269 -4.29 -2.61 14.92
CA GLN A 269 -2.84 -2.49 15.08
C GLN A 269 -2.12 -2.46 13.72
N ILE A 270 -2.52 -3.35 12.79
CA ILE A 270 -1.91 -3.42 11.45
C ILE A 270 -2.27 -2.18 10.64
N PHE A 271 -3.54 -1.78 10.65
CA PHE A 271 -3.97 -0.61 9.89
C PHE A 271 -3.40 0.70 10.45
N SER A 272 -3.32 0.86 11.78
CA SER A 272 -2.64 2.00 12.40
C SER A 272 -1.15 2.07 12.02
N TRP A 273 -0.47 0.92 11.94
CA TRP A 273 0.91 0.87 11.46
C TRP A 273 1.03 1.29 9.99
N LEU A 274 0.10 0.87 9.13
CA LEU A 274 0.04 1.33 7.73
C LEU A 274 -0.20 2.84 7.61
N ASP A 275 -1.02 3.41 8.49
CA ASP A 275 -1.28 4.86 8.51
C ASP A 275 -0.06 5.67 8.98
N LEU A 276 0.74 5.12 9.91
CA LEU A 276 2.03 5.72 10.30
C LEU A 276 3.02 5.79 9.11
N MET A 277 2.95 4.85 8.17
CA MET A 277 3.78 4.92 6.96
C MET A 277 3.41 6.13 6.09
N ASP A 278 2.14 6.53 6.00
CA ASP A 278 1.72 7.74 5.29
C ASP A 278 2.33 8.99 5.93
N LEU A 279 2.32 9.09 7.27
CA LEU A 279 2.94 10.20 7.98
C LEU A 279 4.43 10.31 7.64
N ASN A 280 5.15 9.19 7.65
CA ASN A 280 6.57 9.15 7.28
C ASN A 280 6.82 9.65 5.85
N VAL A 281 5.95 9.28 4.89
CA VAL A 281 6.04 9.79 3.51
C VAL A 281 5.84 11.29 3.47
N TRP A 282 4.85 11.85 4.17
CA TRP A 282 4.61 13.29 4.21
C TRP A 282 5.83 14.05 4.78
N ILE A 283 6.46 13.52 5.82
CA ILE A 283 7.68 14.09 6.39
C ILE A 283 8.82 14.07 5.36
N ILE A 284 9.03 12.94 4.68
CA ILE A 284 10.07 12.81 3.64
C ILE A 284 9.80 13.78 2.49
N LEU A 285 8.56 13.87 2.02
CA LEU A 285 8.17 14.80 0.95
C LEU A 285 8.46 16.26 1.34
N ALA A 286 8.05 16.66 2.54
CA ALA A 286 8.29 18.02 3.05
C ALA A 286 9.79 18.33 3.16
N LEU A 287 10.57 17.39 3.70
CA LEU A 287 12.01 17.52 3.83
C LEU A 287 12.70 17.65 2.47
N MET A 288 12.35 16.78 1.51
CA MET A 288 12.94 16.79 0.17
C MET A 288 12.61 18.07 -0.60
N VAL A 289 11.37 18.56 -0.49
CA VAL A 289 10.97 19.85 -1.07
C VAL A 289 11.76 21.00 -0.44
N ALA A 290 11.97 21.00 0.89
CA ALA A 290 12.76 22.00 1.57
C ALA A 290 14.23 21.99 1.09
N VAL A 291 14.84 20.80 1.00
CA VAL A 291 16.22 20.62 0.50
C VAL A 291 16.35 21.10 -0.96
N ALA A 292 15.41 20.69 -1.82
CA ALA A 292 15.39 21.15 -3.21
C ALA A 292 15.24 22.69 -3.29
N GLY A 293 14.38 23.28 -2.46
CA GLY A 293 14.17 24.71 -2.36
C GLY A 293 15.44 25.47 -1.96
N VAL A 294 16.11 25.05 -0.89
CA VAL A 294 17.35 25.67 -0.41
C VAL A 294 18.47 25.53 -1.46
N THR A 295 18.60 24.38 -2.09
CA THR A 295 19.59 24.13 -3.14
C THR A 295 19.34 25.05 -4.36
N MET A 296 18.07 25.23 -4.73
CA MET A 296 17.69 26.13 -5.81
C MET A 296 17.90 27.61 -5.47
N ILE A 297 17.63 28.03 -4.22
CA ILE A 297 17.93 29.38 -3.75
C ILE A 297 19.43 29.66 -3.90
N SER A 298 20.27 28.77 -3.37
CA SER A 298 21.73 28.91 -3.44
C SER A 298 22.21 28.96 -4.90
N GLY A 299 21.70 28.07 -5.75
CA GLY A 299 22.04 28.08 -7.19
C GLY A 299 21.64 29.37 -7.88
N LEU A 300 20.41 29.88 -7.63
CA LEU A 300 19.94 31.12 -8.22
C LEU A 300 20.75 32.34 -7.75
N LEU A 301 21.12 32.40 -6.45
CA LEU A 301 21.94 33.49 -5.91
C LEU A 301 23.32 33.54 -6.57
N ILE A 302 23.96 32.37 -6.71
CA ILE A 302 25.26 32.29 -7.40
C ILE A 302 25.16 32.80 -8.83
N ILE A 303 24.15 32.38 -9.55
CA ILE A 303 23.91 32.79 -10.95
C ILE A 303 23.62 34.30 -11.05
N ILE A 304 22.82 34.87 -10.13
CA ILE A 304 22.51 36.31 -10.09
C ILE A 304 23.81 37.11 -9.86
N LEU A 305 24.62 36.69 -8.91
CA LEU A 305 25.91 37.35 -8.61
C LEU A 305 26.86 37.30 -9.79
N GLU A 306 26.98 36.15 -10.46
CA GLU A 306 27.86 35.97 -11.62
C GLU A 306 27.40 36.79 -12.84
N ARG A 307 26.10 37.02 -12.98
CA ARG A 307 25.48 37.77 -14.10
C ARG A 307 25.18 39.24 -13.76
N THR A 308 25.81 39.78 -12.71
CA THR A 308 25.55 41.15 -12.23
C THR A 308 25.85 42.18 -13.31
N GLN A 309 26.92 42.02 -14.09
CA GLN A 309 27.26 42.90 -15.21
C GLN A 309 26.19 42.91 -16.31
N MET A 310 25.70 41.74 -16.69
CA MET A 310 24.58 41.61 -17.67
C MET A 310 23.32 42.29 -17.14
N ILE A 311 23.00 42.14 -15.82
CA ILE A 311 21.87 42.80 -15.18
C ILE A 311 22.01 44.32 -15.24
N GLY A 312 23.22 44.84 -15.00
CA GLY A 312 23.56 46.27 -15.10
C GLY A 312 23.31 46.81 -16.51
N ILE A 313 23.82 46.11 -17.54
CA ILE A 313 23.60 46.49 -18.96
C ILE A 313 22.13 46.51 -19.31
N LEU A 314 21.35 45.46 -18.94
CA LEU A 314 19.91 45.41 -19.20
C LEU A 314 19.14 46.55 -18.51
N LYS A 315 19.52 46.92 -17.30
CA LYS A 315 18.94 48.08 -16.60
C LYS A 315 19.30 49.40 -17.28
N ALA A 316 20.55 49.56 -17.74
CA ALA A 316 20.98 50.77 -18.49
C ALA A 316 20.23 50.91 -19.84
N LEU A 317 19.87 49.80 -20.47
CA LEU A 317 19.05 49.76 -21.68
C LEU A 317 17.53 49.95 -21.40
N GLY A 318 17.14 50.23 -20.14
CA GLY A 318 15.75 50.57 -19.76
C GLY A 318 14.89 49.38 -19.35
N SER A 319 15.46 48.16 -19.17
CA SER A 319 14.68 47.02 -18.72
C SER A 319 14.20 47.23 -17.26
N ARG A 320 12.89 46.99 -17.03
CA ARG A 320 12.29 47.09 -15.68
C ARG A 320 12.73 45.90 -14.80
N ASN A 321 12.90 46.15 -13.49
CA ASN A 321 13.24 45.10 -12.52
C ASN A 321 12.36 43.87 -12.60
N ARG A 322 11.07 44.02 -12.86
CA ARG A 322 10.11 42.93 -13.03
C ARG A 322 10.43 42.05 -14.25
N GLN A 323 10.87 42.65 -15.35
CA GLN A 323 11.25 41.91 -16.55
C GLN A 323 12.51 41.06 -16.32
N ILE A 324 13.50 41.65 -15.64
CA ILE A 324 14.76 40.94 -15.31
C ILE A 324 14.48 39.78 -14.35
N ARG A 325 13.62 39.98 -13.32
CA ARG A 325 13.20 38.88 -12.44
C ARG A 325 12.56 37.73 -13.20
N HIS A 326 11.69 38.00 -14.16
CA HIS A 326 11.08 36.96 -14.99
C HIS A 326 12.12 36.21 -15.85
N ILE A 327 13.20 36.85 -16.30
CA ILE A 327 14.28 36.16 -17.02
C ILE A 327 14.91 35.08 -16.14
N PHE A 328 15.25 35.42 -14.87
CA PHE A 328 15.87 34.46 -13.97
C PHE A 328 14.90 33.39 -13.47
N LEU A 329 13.60 33.68 -13.30
CA LEU A 329 12.58 32.69 -12.97
C LEU A 329 12.39 31.70 -14.13
N TRP A 330 12.32 32.15 -15.38
CA TRP A 330 12.28 31.25 -16.53
C TRP A 330 13.54 30.41 -16.66
N PHE A 331 14.71 31.01 -16.42
CA PHE A 331 15.97 30.28 -16.40
C PHE A 331 16.00 29.17 -15.33
N ALA A 332 15.53 29.48 -14.13
CA ALA A 332 15.39 28.51 -13.06
C ALA A 332 14.38 27.41 -13.41
N THR A 333 13.27 27.75 -14.07
CA THR A 333 12.28 26.75 -14.55
C THR A 333 12.91 25.75 -15.51
N PHE A 334 13.83 26.16 -16.38
CA PHE A 334 14.57 25.23 -17.27
C PHE A 334 15.49 24.30 -16.48
N ILE A 335 16.17 24.81 -15.43
CA ILE A 335 17.04 23.99 -14.57
C ILE A 335 16.19 22.96 -13.82
N ILE A 336 15.07 23.40 -13.20
CA ILE A 336 14.13 22.53 -12.49
C ILE A 336 13.59 21.48 -13.44
N GLY A 337 13.11 21.87 -14.64
CA GLY A 337 12.58 20.92 -15.65
C GLY A 337 13.57 19.84 -16.03
N ARG A 338 14.85 20.20 -16.20
CA ARG A 338 15.92 19.22 -16.45
C ARG A 338 16.17 18.33 -15.23
N GLY A 339 16.14 18.89 -14.01
CA GLY A 339 16.24 18.14 -12.76
C GLY A 339 15.10 17.14 -12.60
N LEU A 340 13.85 17.55 -12.91
CA LEU A 340 12.69 16.69 -12.88
C LEU A 340 12.80 15.53 -13.88
N LEU A 341 13.28 15.78 -15.10
CA LEU A 341 13.49 14.71 -16.11
C LEU A 341 14.51 13.67 -15.62
N ILE A 342 15.65 14.13 -15.11
CA ILE A 342 16.70 13.25 -14.57
C ILE A 342 16.18 12.51 -13.33
N GLY A 343 15.48 13.21 -12.43
CA GLY A 343 14.89 12.64 -11.22
C GLY A 343 13.87 11.54 -11.50
N ASN A 344 12.99 11.77 -12.49
CA ASN A 344 12.07 10.73 -12.97
C ASN A 344 12.81 9.52 -13.53
N LEU A 345 13.85 9.74 -14.37
CA LEU A 345 14.63 8.66 -14.95
C LEU A 345 15.29 7.79 -13.86
N ILE A 346 15.89 8.42 -12.87
CA ILE A 346 16.54 7.73 -11.75
C ILE A 346 15.48 7.03 -10.88
N GLY A 347 14.41 7.73 -10.50
CA GLY A 347 13.34 7.19 -9.66
C GLY A 347 12.67 5.97 -10.30
N PHE A 348 12.23 6.07 -11.54
CA PHE A 348 11.69 4.94 -12.28
C PHE A 348 12.71 3.83 -12.49
N GLY A 349 13.98 4.17 -12.77
CA GLY A 349 15.06 3.19 -12.89
C GLY A 349 15.19 2.32 -11.63
N ILE A 350 15.20 2.94 -10.44
CA ILE A 350 15.27 2.23 -9.15
C ILE A 350 14.04 1.35 -8.95
N ILE A 351 12.84 1.88 -9.22
CA ILE A 351 11.57 1.16 -9.04
C ILE A 351 11.50 -0.06 -9.97
N PHE A 352 11.81 0.09 -11.25
CA PHE A 352 11.82 -1.02 -12.19
C PHE A 352 12.88 -2.06 -11.86
N LEU A 353 14.08 -1.62 -11.44
CA LEU A 353 15.14 -2.51 -10.99
C LEU A 353 14.64 -3.34 -9.79
N GLN A 354 14.06 -2.71 -8.78
CA GLN A 354 13.51 -3.40 -7.62
C GLN A 354 12.39 -4.36 -8.00
N LYS A 355 11.45 -3.93 -8.85
CA LYS A 355 10.32 -4.76 -9.28
C LYS A 355 10.75 -6.00 -10.05
N TRP A 356 11.81 -5.91 -10.84
CA TRP A 356 12.30 -7.01 -11.68
C TRP A 356 13.26 -7.94 -10.95
N THR A 357 14.14 -7.40 -10.12
CA THR A 357 15.20 -8.19 -9.45
C THR A 357 14.85 -8.58 -8.02
N GLY A 358 13.94 -7.85 -7.35
CA GLY A 358 13.68 -8.03 -5.92
C GLY A 358 14.94 -7.84 -5.07
N LEU A 359 15.85 -6.92 -5.48
CA LEU A 359 17.18 -6.74 -4.91
C LEU A 359 17.12 -6.50 -3.40
N ILE A 360 16.19 -5.67 -2.95
CA ILE A 360 16.01 -5.38 -1.53
C ILE A 360 15.05 -6.39 -0.96
N LYS A 361 15.61 -7.37 -0.25
CA LYS A 361 14.86 -8.40 0.47
C LYS A 361 14.54 -7.89 1.88
N LEU A 362 13.39 -8.31 2.39
CA LEU A 362 12.93 -8.01 3.73
C LEU A 362 12.72 -9.33 4.49
N ASP A 363 12.75 -9.23 5.82
CA ASP A 363 12.35 -10.35 6.67
C ASP A 363 10.83 -10.51 6.68
N PRO A 364 10.29 -11.62 6.15
CA PRO A 364 8.84 -11.84 6.10
C PRO A 364 8.19 -11.90 7.48
N GLN A 365 8.96 -12.23 8.52
CA GLN A 365 8.44 -12.32 9.88
C GLN A 365 8.09 -10.96 10.48
N THR A 366 8.85 -9.93 10.07
CA THR A 366 8.70 -8.56 10.58
C THR A 366 7.84 -7.69 9.65
N TYR A 367 8.02 -7.85 8.34
CA TYR A 367 7.42 -6.96 7.34
C TYR A 367 6.28 -7.58 6.54
N TYR A 368 5.93 -8.84 6.78
CA TYR A 368 4.86 -9.60 6.09
C TYR A 368 5.08 -9.77 4.58
N VAL A 369 6.24 -9.37 4.07
CA VAL A 369 6.64 -9.46 2.65
C VAL A 369 8.11 -9.86 2.55
N SER A 370 8.46 -10.68 1.54
CA SER A 370 9.84 -11.16 1.32
C SER A 370 10.72 -10.16 0.58
N THR A 371 10.12 -9.22 -0.15
CA THR A 371 10.82 -8.17 -0.91
C THR A 371 10.06 -6.86 -0.78
N VAL A 372 10.76 -5.73 -0.91
CA VAL A 372 10.11 -4.40 -0.89
C VAL A 372 9.12 -4.32 -2.04
N PRO A 373 7.80 -4.26 -1.76
CA PRO A 373 6.80 -4.11 -2.79
C PRO A 373 6.83 -2.68 -3.33
N VAL A 374 6.69 -2.52 -4.64
CA VAL A 374 6.65 -1.22 -5.31
C VAL A 374 5.45 -1.14 -6.23
N GLU A 375 4.70 -0.06 -6.12
CA GLU A 375 3.54 0.20 -6.96
C GLU A 375 3.63 1.57 -7.60
N VAL A 376 3.42 1.63 -8.92
CA VAL A 376 3.51 2.84 -9.70
C VAL A 376 2.12 3.42 -9.93
N ASN A 377 1.83 4.55 -9.30
CA ASN A 377 0.62 5.33 -9.53
C ASN A 377 0.94 6.57 -10.35
N LEU A 378 0.73 6.50 -11.68
CA LEU A 378 1.07 7.57 -12.62
C LEU A 378 0.39 8.92 -12.29
N PRO A 379 -0.92 9.00 -11.99
CA PRO A 379 -1.56 10.24 -11.58
C PRO A 379 -0.86 10.92 -10.39
N LEU A 380 -0.50 10.14 -9.39
CA LEU A 380 0.17 10.65 -8.19
C LEU A 380 1.60 11.15 -8.50
N ILE A 381 2.34 10.45 -9.36
CA ILE A 381 3.68 10.87 -9.78
C ILE A 381 3.60 12.16 -10.60
N ILE A 382 2.61 12.32 -11.47
CA ILE A 382 2.40 13.57 -12.22
C ILE A 382 2.08 14.72 -11.25
N ALA A 383 1.20 14.50 -10.27
CA ALA A 383 0.88 15.47 -9.25
C ALA A 383 2.12 15.88 -8.43
N LEU A 384 2.97 14.90 -8.06
CA LEU A 384 4.23 15.13 -7.37
C LEU A 384 5.20 16.00 -8.18
N ASN A 385 5.36 15.71 -9.47
CA ASN A 385 6.17 16.51 -10.38
C ASN A 385 5.68 17.95 -10.48
N LEU A 386 4.37 18.13 -10.65
CA LEU A 386 3.76 19.46 -10.73
C LEU A 386 3.91 20.23 -9.42
N ALA A 387 3.65 19.59 -8.30
CA ALA A 387 3.81 20.18 -6.97
C ALA A 387 5.29 20.60 -6.73
N THR A 388 6.24 19.74 -7.04
CA THR A 388 7.67 20.06 -6.92
C THR A 388 8.06 21.25 -7.78
N LEU A 389 7.61 21.28 -9.05
CA LEU A 389 7.84 22.42 -9.94
C LEU A 389 7.28 23.72 -9.36
N LEU A 390 6.02 23.71 -8.94
CA LEU A 390 5.34 24.89 -8.41
C LEU A 390 6.01 25.41 -7.15
N VAL A 391 6.32 24.52 -6.19
CA VAL A 391 6.97 24.91 -4.93
C VAL A 391 8.38 25.42 -5.17
N CYS A 392 9.19 24.77 -5.99
CA CYS A 392 10.54 25.24 -6.32
C CYS A 392 10.52 26.62 -6.99
N VAL A 393 9.60 26.86 -7.93
CA VAL A 393 9.45 28.19 -8.57
C VAL A 393 8.97 29.23 -7.56
N ALA A 394 8.00 28.89 -6.70
CA ALA A 394 7.49 29.80 -5.68
C ALA A 394 8.58 30.23 -4.67
N VAL A 395 9.41 29.28 -4.22
CA VAL A 395 10.53 29.55 -3.29
C VAL A 395 11.55 30.50 -3.91
N LEU A 396 11.73 30.48 -5.25
CA LEU A 396 12.68 31.36 -5.93
C LEU A 396 12.18 32.82 -6.10
N ILE A 397 10.92 33.07 -5.83
CA ILE A 397 10.40 34.45 -5.89
C ILE A 397 11.11 35.36 -4.88
N ALA A 398 11.33 34.89 -3.65
CA ALA A 398 11.97 35.65 -2.58
C ALA A 398 13.41 36.09 -2.96
N PRO A 399 14.35 35.18 -3.32
CA PRO A 399 15.71 35.61 -3.70
C PRO A 399 15.76 36.42 -4.98
N SER A 400 14.79 36.31 -5.87
CA SER A 400 14.72 37.12 -7.09
C SER A 400 14.56 38.63 -6.81
N TYR A 401 14.09 39.05 -5.62
CA TYR A 401 14.04 40.46 -5.23
C TYR A 401 15.41 41.10 -5.02
N LEU A 402 16.47 40.32 -4.78
CA LEU A 402 17.84 40.82 -4.71
C LEU A 402 18.27 41.50 -6.02
N ILE A 403 17.73 41.12 -7.16
CA ILE A 403 17.95 41.75 -8.47
C ILE A 403 17.59 43.25 -8.45
N SER A 404 16.59 43.64 -7.67
CA SER A 404 16.18 45.05 -7.55
C SER A 404 17.25 45.93 -6.88
N ARG A 405 18.07 45.36 -5.98
CA ARG A 405 19.09 46.09 -5.22
C ARG A 405 20.40 46.29 -5.98
N ILE A 406 20.56 45.66 -7.15
CA ILE A 406 21.77 45.84 -8.00
C ILE A 406 21.69 47.19 -8.72
N HIS A 407 22.65 48.09 -8.42
CA HIS A 407 22.75 49.43 -9.03
C HIS A 407 23.56 49.36 -10.32
N PRO A 408 23.10 49.93 -11.46
CA PRO A 408 23.84 49.90 -12.73
C PRO A 408 25.24 50.48 -12.67
N ALA A 409 25.39 51.63 -11.98
CA ALA A 409 26.67 52.32 -11.90
C ALA A 409 27.81 51.54 -11.19
N LYS A 410 27.46 50.78 -10.14
CA LYS A 410 28.44 49.93 -9.43
C LYS A 410 28.79 48.63 -10.14
N SER A 411 27.86 48.10 -10.97
CA SER A 411 28.04 46.81 -11.64
C SER A 411 28.87 46.89 -12.94
N MET A 412 29.08 48.10 -13.49
CA MET A 412 29.91 48.32 -14.68
C MET A 412 31.38 48.64 -14.35
N HIS A 413 31.74 48.90 -13.08
CA HIS A 413 33.09 49.30 -12.64
C HIS A 413 33.95 48.16 -12.06
N TYR A 414 33.50 46.90 -12.11
CA TYR A 414 34.34 45.77 -11.70
C TYR A 414 35.04 45.17 -12.93
N GLU A 415 36.28 45.53 -13.11
CA GLU A 415 37.32 44.72 -13.77
C GLU A 415 37.90 43.72 -12.80
#